data_566f673396fdf44023761b7fea111ddf
#
_entry.id   566f673396fdf44023761b7fea111ddf
#
_cell.length_a   1.000
_cell.length_b   1.000
_cell.length_c   1.000
_cell.angle_alpha   90.00
_cell.angle_beta   90.00
_cell.angle_gamma   90.00
#
_symmetry.space_group_name_H-M   'P 1'
#
loop_
_entity.id
_entity.type
_entity.pdbx_description
1 polymer ?
#
loop_
_entity_poly.entity_id
_entity_poly.type
_entity_poly.pdbx_seq_one_letter_code
_entity_poly.pdbx_strand_id
1 'polypeptide(L)'
;MKKLMVFAMAAIMTVSALTGCVQKTNGTGTAPAEGTSASDEKVLNVYTALEDEQVNDYLKEFKEQNPDITVNVTRESTGVITSKLLAEKDNPVADVVWGLSATSLLVLKQEGMLEAYAPEGVENILPQFKDDAEVPSWVGIDAWETAWVVNKEVLKSKGIDTVPTSYKDLLDPKYAGLIVMPNPASSGTGLLTVNGILSLYGEEAGWEYLDALDKNVAVYMHSGSQPAKETAAGEYGIGISFGYRCLTLAEEVGSDICEAVFPEEGSGWDMEANALIKKDGEKEISKKFLDWAISENIMKKYAENYPIVATGVGEDLPEGYSSNPIDQLIPDIDFAEAAANRETVLSQWSERYDAKSAAKE
;
A
#
# COMPACT_ATOMS: atom_id res chain seq x y z
N MET A 1 -16.60 -25.43 53.35
CA MET A 1 -15.81 -26.60 53.79
C MET A 1 -15.02 -27.13 52.62
N LYS A 2 -13.70 -27.32 52.79
CA LYS A 2 -12.72 -28.11 52.03
C LYS A 2 -12.41 -27.59 50.60
N LYS A 3 -11.15 -27.52 50.13
CA LYS A 3 -9.78 -27.50 50.73
C LYS A 3 -8.86 -26.99 49.57
N LEU A 4 -7.96 -26.09 49.89
CA LEU A 4 -6.79 -25.77 49.09
C LEU A 4 -5.93 -27.03 48.83
N MET A 5 -5.34 -27.12 47.63
CA MET A 5 -4.15 -27.93 47.41
C MET A 5 -3.14 -27.14 46.56
N VAL A 6 -2.08 -26.75 47.27
CA VAL A 6 -0.84 -26.15 46.70
C VAL A 6 0.08 -27.31 46.36
N PHE A 7 0.62 -27.33 45.13
CA PHE A 7 1.76 -28.17 44.80
C PHE A 7 2.96 -27.26 44.44
N ALA A 8 3.94 -27.26 45.32
CA ALA A 8 5.26 -26.72 45.06
C ALA A 8 6.14 -27.85 44.45
N MET A 9 6.80 -27.59 43.35
CA MET A 9 7.86 -28.47 42.85
C MET A 9 9.18 -27.68 42.74
N ALA A 10 10.15 -28.12 43.47
CA ALA A 10 11.49 -27.60 43.60
C ALA A 10 12.34 -27.91 42.37
N ALA A 11 13.07 -26.92 41.87
CA ALA A 11 14.08 -27.05 40.85
C ALA A 11 15.44 -27.41 41.46
N ILE A 12 16.04 -28.49 41.00
CA ILE A 12 17.41 -28.90 41.37
C ILE A 12 18.36 -28.31 40.30
N MET A 13 19.26 -27.42 40.72
CA MET A 13 20.40 -26.97 39.93
C MET A 13 21.55 -27.95 40.08
N THR A 14 22.02 -28.48 38.96
CA THR A 14 23.34 -29.14 38.89
C THR A 14 24.34 -28.20 38.23
N VAL A 15 25.29 -27.74 39.02
CA VAL A 15 26.47 -26.99 38.59
C VAL A 15 27.57 -28.00 38.24
N SER A 16 28.01 -28.00 36.98
CA SER A 16 29.22 -28.72 36.57
C SER A 16 30.33 -27.70 36.29
N ALA A 17 31.29 -27.62 37.18
CA ALA A 17 32.50 -26.83 36.98
C ALA A 17 33.51 -27.66 36.17
N LEU A 18 33.98 -27.13 35.05
CA LEU A 18 35.14 -27.59 34.32
C LEU A 18 36.19 -26.48 34.31
N THR A 19 37.24 -26.69 35.09
CA THR A 19 38.49 -25.92 35.12
C THR A 19 39.34 -26.27 33.89
N GLY A 20 39.61 -25.29 33.05
CA GLY A 20 40.55 -25.37 31.92
C GLY A 20 41.51 -24.18 31.92
N CYS A 21 42.81 -24.50 31.91
CA CYS A 21 43.96 -23.62 32.11
C CYS A 21 44.04 -22.43 31.13
N VAL A 22 44.35 -21.28 31.67
CA VAL A 22 44.75 -20.06 30.97
C VAL A 22 46.18 -20.19 30.46
N GLN A 23 46.36 -20.01 29.15
CA GLN A 23 47.66 -19.69 28.55
C GLN A 23 47.54 -18.31 27.87
N LYS A 24 48.24 -17.33 28.43
CA LYS A 24 48.37 -15.99 27.86
C LYS A 24 49.21 -16.01 26.60
N THR A 25 48.67 -15.65 25.47
CA THR A 25 49.42 -15.13 24.33
C THR A 25 48.88 -13.75 23.97
N ASN A 26 49.75 -12.75 24.05
CA ASN A 26 49.51 -11.39 23.51
C ASN A 26 49.48 -11.50 22.00
N GLY A 27 48.32 -11.20 21.39
CA GLY A 27 48.14 -10.96 19.98
C GLY A 27 47.06 -9.91 19.79
N THR A 28 47.48 -8.72 19.34
CA THR A 28 46.57 -7.67 18.80
C THR A 28 45.90 -8.27 17.56
N GLY A 29 44.69 -8.82 17.74
CA GLY A 29 43.85 -9.27 16.66
C GLY A 29 42.63 -8.38 16.59
N THR A 30 42.55 -7.56 15.54
CA THR A 30 41.35 -6.92 15.04
C THR A 30 40.27 -7.99 14.90
N ALA A 31 39.11 -7.79 15.53
CA ALA A 31 37.97 -8.66 15.34
C ALA A 31 37.60 -8.63 13.84
N PRO A 32 37.34 -9.78 13.21
CA PRO A 32 36.77 -9.77 11.87
C PRO A 32 35.37 -9.15 11.96
N ALA A 33 35.06 -8.22 11.08
CA ALA A 33 33.67 -7.85 10.78
C ALA A 33 32.92 -9.16 10.46
N GLU A 34 31.78 -9.39 11.09
CA GLU A 34 30.89 -10.49 10.75
C GLU A 34 30.49 -10.28 9.26
N GLY A 35 31.16 -11.03 8.40
CA GLY A 35 30.81 -11.09 6.99
C GLY A 35 29.44 -11.73 6.85
N THR A 36 28.52 -11.08 6.14
CA THR A 36 27.25 -11.65 5.68
C THR A 36 27.52 -13.05 5.12
N SER A 37 26.78 -14.06 5.58
CA SER A 37 27.00 -15.42 5.09
C SER A 37 26.60 -15.49 3.62
N ALA A 38 27.30 -16.24 2.78
CA ALA A 38 26.97 -16.43 1.36
C ALA A 38 25.53 -16.94 1.12
N SER A 39 24.86 -17.44 2.16
CA SER A 39 23.44 -17.82 2.13
C SER A 39 22.51 -16.60 2.24
N ASP A 40 22.91 -15.54 2.93
CA ASP A 40 22.10 -14.34 3.15
C ASP A 40 22.11 -13.43 1.91
N GLU A 41 23.15 -13.50 1.08
CA GLU A 41 23.26 -12.78 -0.18
C GLU A 41 22.24 -13.25 -1.24
N LYS A 42 21.62 -14.43 -1.08
CA LYS A 42 20.60 -15.00 -1.98
C LYS A 42 19.18 -14.88 -1.45
N VAL A 43 18.95 -14.20 -0.33
CA VAL A 43 17.64 -13.97 0.25
C VAL A 43 17.31 -12.49 0.14
N LEU A 44 16.22 -12.18 -0.55
CA LEU A 44 15.66 -10.82 -0.74
C LEU A 44 14.38 -10.68 0.05
N ASN A 45 14.31 -9.70 0.95
CA ASN A 45 13.10 -9.36 1.70
C ASN A 45 12.41 -8.17 1.03
N VAL A 46 11.25 -8.40 0.45
CA VAL A 46 10.45 -7.43 -0.28
C VAL A 46 9.22 -7.07 0.54
N TYR A 47 9.02 -5.78 0.83
CA TYR A 47 7.77 -5.29 1.40
C TYR A 47 6.93 -4.64 0.31
N THR A 48 5.62 -4.96 0.29
CA THR A 48 4.73 -4.51 -0.80
C THR A 48 3.31 -4.25 -0.31
N ALA A 49 2.62 -3.34 -1.00
CA ALA A 49 1.18 -3.12 -0.85
C ALA A 49 0.37 -3.58 -2.08
N LEU A 50 1.03 -4.10 -3.12
CA LEU A 50 0.37 -4.71 -4.27
C LEU A 50 -0.60 -5.82 -3.85
N GLU A 51 -1.66 -6.07 -4.61
CA GLU A 51 -2.58 -7.17 -4.31
C GLU A 51 -1.90 -8.53 -4.49
N ASP A 52 -2.33 -9.55 -3.74
CA ASP A 52 -1.70 -10.89 -3.72
C ASP A 52 -1.66 -11.54 -5.12
N GLU A 53 -2.72 -11.36 -5.90
CA GLU A 53 -2.78 -11.86 -7.27
C GLU A 53 -1.75 -11.17 -8.20
N GLN A 54 -1.56 -9.86 -8.03
CA GLN A 54 -0.56 -9.08 -8.77
C GLN A 54 0.86 -9.50 -8.40
N VAL A 55 1.16 -9.61 -7.11
CA VAL A 55 2.46 -10.08 -6.61
C VAL A 55 2.79 -11.46 -7.19
N ASN A 56 1.82 -12.38 -7.19
CA ASN A 56 2.01 -13.73 -7.69
C ASN A 56 2.25 -13.78 -9.20
N ASP A 57 1.58 -12.91 -9.96
CA ASP A 57 1.74 -12.86 -11.41
C ASP A 57 3.04 -12.16 -11.82
N TYR A 58 3.29 -10.99 -11.27
CA TYR A 58 4.45 -10.16 -11.60
C TYR A 58 5.78 -10.86 -11.27
N LEU A 59 5.90 -11.50 -10.10
CA LEU A 59 7.14 -12.17 -9.67
C LEU A 59 7.51 -13.42 -10.48
N LYS A 60 6.63 -13.94 -11.33
CA LYS A 60 6.94 -15.15 -12.13
C LYS A 60 8.20 -14.95 -12.96
N GLU A 61 8.27 -13.86 -13.71
CA GLU A 61 9.41 -13.56 -14.57
C GLU A 61 10.71 -13.41 -13.76
N PHE A 62 10.70 -12.65 -12.68
CA PHE A 62 11.90 -12.48 -11.83
C PHE A 62 12.42 -13.80 -11.28
N LYS A 63 11.52 -14.67 -10.79
CA LYS A 63 11.86 -15.98 -10.24
C LYS A 63 12.39 -16.95 -11.30
N GLU A 64 11.83 -16.92 -12.51
CA GLU A 64 12.30 -17.71 -13.65
C GLU A 64 13.71 -17.31 -14.10
N GLN A 65 13.98 -16.00 -14.13
CA GLN A 65 15.30 -15.47 -14.45
C GLN A 65 16.34 -15.67 -13.34
N ASN A 66 15.89 -15.85 -12.08
CA ASN A 66 16.73 -15.91 -10.89
C ASN A 66 16.36 -17.08 -9.97
N PRO A 67 16.48 -18.34 -10.44
CA PRO A 67 15.99 -19.52 -9.70
C PRO A 67 16.75 -19.82 -8.40
N ASP A 68 17.90 -19.22 -8.20
CA ASP A 68 18.73 -19.35 -7.01
C ASP A 68 18.51 -18.23 -5.97
N ILE A 69 17.65 -17.25 -6.27
CA ILE A 69 17.27 -16.19 -5.34
C ILE A 69 15.95 -16.56 -4.64
N THR A 70 15.97 -16.52 -3.31
CA THR A 70 14.76 -16.64 -2.49
C THR A 70 14.16 -15.25 -2.26
N VAL A 71 12.96 -15.01 -2.73
CA VAL A 71 12.22 -13.76 -2.50
C VAL A 71 11.19 -13.97 -1.40
N ASN A 72 11.42 -13.37 -0.24
CA ASN A 72 10.49 -13.33 0.89
C ASN A 72 9.62 -12.08 0.74
N VAL A 73 8.34 -12.24 0.52
CA VAL A 73 7.40 -11.13 0.39
C VAL A 73 6.63 -10.94 1.69
N THR A 74 6.65 -9.72 2.22
CA THR A 74 5.73 -9.26 3.25
C THR A 74 4.74 -8.33 2.58
N ARG A 75 3.50 -8.81 2.44
CA ARG A 75 2.39 -8.07 1.84
C ARG A 75 1.41 -7.63 2.92
N GLU A 76 1.11 -6.34 2.96
CA GLU A 76 0.08 -5.72 3.79
C GLU A 76 -0.44 -4.45 3.13
N SER A 77 -1.51 -3.87 3.65
CA SER A 77 -2.00 -2.57 3.17
C SER A 77 -0.97 -1.46 3.41
N THR A 78 -0.96 -0.45 2.55
CA THR A 78 0.04 0.62 2.49
C THR A 78 0.34 1.27 3.85
N GLY A 79 -0.69 1.63 4.61
CA GLY A 79 -0.49 2.26 5.93
C GLY A 79 0.15 1.30 6.95
N VAL A 80 -0.15 0.01 6.87
CA VAL A 80 0.45 -1.03 7.72
C VAL A 80 1.92 -1.22 7.37
N ILE A 81 2.27 -1.35 6.06
CA ILE A 81 3.66 -1.43 5.59
C ILE A 81 4.45 -0.18 5.98
N THR A 82 3.88 1.02 5.80
CA THR A 82 4.53 2.27 6.17
C THR A 82 4.85 2.31 7.67
N SER A 83 3.87 1.98 8.51
CA SER A 83 4.03 1.94 9.97
C SER A 83 5.06 0.89 10.40
N LYS A 84 5.08 -0.27 9.74
CA LYS A 84 6.05 -1.34 9.98
C LYS A 84 7.46 -0.89 9.63
N LEU A 85 7.66 -0.28 8.46
CA LEU A 85 8.96 0.24 8.05
C LEU A 85 9.47 1.29 9.04
N LEU A 86 8.63 2.26 9.44
CA LEU A 86 8.99 3.27 10.44
C LEU A 86 9.37 2.66 11.78
N ALA A 87 8.69 1.62 12.24
CA ALA A 87 9.03 0.90 13.46
C ALA A 87 10.35 0.12 13.37
N GLU A 88 10.76 -0.28 12.17
CA GLU A 88 12.00 -0.99 11.88
C GLU A 88 13.17 -0.06 11.51
N LYS A 89 12.99 1.28 11.60
CA LYS A 89 13.97 2.29 11.15
C LYS A 89 15.40 2.03 11.64
N ASP A 90 15.56 1.65 12.90
CA ASP A 90 16.88 1.44 13.50
C ASP A 90 17.48 0.05 13.18
N ASN A 91 16.67 -0.88 12.67
CA ASN A 91 17.10 -2.22 12.27
C ASN A 91 16.21 -2.75 11.13
N PRO A 92 16.36 -2.23 9.90
CA PRO A 92 15.48 -2.56 8.78
C PRO A 92 15.56 -4.03 8.37
N VAL A 93 14.40 -4.68 8.27
CA VAL A 93 14.27 -6.07 7.78
C VAL A 93 14.14 -6.09 6.26
N ALA A 94 13.34 -5.20 5.70
CA ALA A 94 13.17 -5.08 4.26
C ALA A 94 14.49 -4.75 3.56
N ASP A 95 14.75 -5.34 2.40
CA ASP A 95 15.82 -4.97 1.48
C ASP A 95 15.30 -3.93 0.47
N VAL A 96 14.09 -4.15 -0.05
CA VAL A 96 13.41 -3.27 -0.99
C VAL A 96 11.95 -3.09 -0.62
N VAL A 97 11.41 -1.98 -1.04
CA VAL A 97 9.97 -1.74 -1.11
C VAL A 97 9.56 -1.79 -2.58
N TRP A 98 8.46 -2.47 -2.89
CA TRP A 98 7.94 -2.65 -4.22
C TRP A 98 6.43 -2.37 -4.26
N GLY A 99 6.00 -1.39 -5.05
CA GLY A 99 4.58 -1.02 -5.15
C GLY A 99 4.00 -0.49 -3.83
N LEU A 100 4.67 0.50 -3.22
CA LEU A 100 4.13 1.26 -2.09
C LEU A 100 3.80 2.68 -2.57
N SER A 101 2.84 3.35 -1.94
CA SER A 101 2.48 4.71 -2.34
C SER A 101 3.68 5.67 -2.33
N ALA A 102 3.79 6.53 -3.35
CA ALA A 102 4.83 7.54 -3.40
C ALA A 102 4.77 8.48 -2.20
N THR A 103 3.57 8.83 -1.72
CA THR A 103 3.41 9.60 -0.47
C THR A 103 4.04 8.90 0.74
N SER A 104 3.92 7.57 0.85
CA SER A 104 4.59 6.81 1.91
C SER A 104 6.11 6.78 1.75
N LEU A 105 6.62 6.63 0.51
CA LEU A 105 8.06 6.69 0.24
C LEU A 105 8.64 8.07 0.53
N LEU A 106 7.88 9.15 0.29
CA LEU A 106 8.29 10.50 0.68
C LEU A 106 8.41 10.66 2.20
N VAL A 107 7.52 10.05 3.00
CA VAL A 107 7.67 9.98 4.46
C VAL A 107 8.95 9.23 4.84
N LEU A 108 9.20 8.05 4.25
CA LEU A 108 10.42 7.29 4.53
C LEU A 108 11.70 8.03 4.10
N LYS A 109 11.64 8.80 2.99
CA LYS A 109 12.72 9.67 2.54
C LYS A 109 13.02 10.77 3.57
N GLN A 110 11.98 11.45 4.09
CA GLN A 110 12.12 12.47 5.15
C GLN A 110 12.76 11.89 6.41
N GLU A 111 12.48 10.63 6.72
CA GLU A 111 13.07 9.90 7.84
C GLU A 111 14.48 9.35 7.56
N GLY A 112 15.02 9.57 6.34
CA GLY A 112 16.37 9.14 5.96
C GLY A 112 16.52 7.62 5.79
N MET A 113 15.44 6.92 5.50
CA MET A 113 15.38 5.45 5.42
C MET A 113 15.60 4.89 4.03
N LEU A 114 15.66 5.73 3.00
CA LEU A 114 15.85 5.31 1.62
C LEU A 114 17.30 5.53 1.19
N GLU A 115 17.82 4.57 0.43
CA GLU A 115 19.12 4.68 -0.26
C GLU A 115 18.89 5.15 -1.69
N ALA A 116 19.71 6.09 -2.15
CA ALA A 116 19.63 6.59 -3.51
C ALA A 116 20.17 5.54 -4.49
N TYR A 117 19.34 5.15 -5.44
CA TYR A 117 19.71 4.20 -6.49
C TYR A 117 18.95 4.53 -7.79
N ALA A 118 19.69 4.64 -8.88
CA ALA A 118 19.13 4.81 -10.22
C ALA A 118 19.06 3.43 -10.92
N PRO A 119 17.90 2.76 -10.96
CA PRO A 119 17.77 1.48 -11.63
C PRO A 119 18.06 1.58 -13.14
N GLU A 120 18.49 0.48 -13.75
CA GLU A 120 18.69 0.39 -15.20
C GLU A 120 17.36 0.69 -15.91
N GLY A 121 17.38 1.65 -16.87
CA GLY A 121 16.17 2.09 -17.59
C GLY A 121 15.42 3.25 -16.94
N VAL A 122 15.91 3.82 -15.82
CA VAL A 122 15.26 4.94 -15.11
C VAL A 122 15.10 6.21 -15.98
N GLU A 123 15.87 6.33 -17.05
CA GLU A 123 15.74 7.40 -18.04
C GLU A 123 14.43 7.32 -18.85
N ASN A 124 13.81 6.14 -18.94
CA ASN A 124 12.54 5.92 -19.61
C ASN A 124 11.34 6.27 -18.72
N ILE A 125 11.56 6.45 -17.42
CA ILE A 125 10.52 6.81 -16.45
C ILE A 125 10.24 8.32 -16.55
N LEU A 126 8.95 8.65 -16.68
CA LEU A 126 8.49 10.05 -16.74
C LEU A 126 8.94 10.84 -15.49
N PRO A 127 9.29 12.13 -15.63
CA PRO A 127 9.81 12.91 -14.50
C PRO A 127 8.91 12.92 -13.26
N GLN A 128 7.59 12.97 -13.43
CA GLN A 128 6.63 12.97 -12.33
C GLN A 128 6.54 11.62 -11.58
N PHE A 129 7.03 10.53 -12.18
CA PHE A 129 7.05 9.19 -11.58
C PHE A 129 8.36 8.83 -10.89
N LYS A 130 9.22 9.79 -10.58
CA LYS A 130 10.45 9.52 -9.81
C LYS A 130 10.85 10.70 -8.97
N ASP A 131 11.67 10.42 -7.99
CA ASP A 131 12.34 11.42 -7.18
C ASP A 131 13.11 12.43 -8.08
N ASP A 132 13.05 13.70 -7.77
CA ASP A 132 13.65 14.80 -8.51
C ASP A 132 15.17 14.94 -8.29
N ALA A 133 15.76 14.15 -7.38
CA ALA A 133 17.20 14.14 -7.14
C ALA A 133 17.97 13.58 -8.34
N GLU A 134 19.25 13.97 -8.49
CA GLU A 134 20.15 13.47 -9.54
C GLU A 134 20.22 11.93 -9.56
N VAL A 135 20.28 11.32 -8.37
CA VAL A 135 20.09 9.87 -8.17
C VAL A 135 18.82 9.70 -7.35
N PRO A 136 17.76 9.13 -7.93
CA PRO A 136 16.47 9.03 -7.24
C PRO A 136 16.54 8.09 -6.05
N SER A 137 15.80 8.39 -5.00
CA SER A 137 15.63 7.51 -3.85
C SER A 137 14.35 6.65 -3.95
N TRP A 138 13.48 6.95 -4.90
CA TRP A 138 12.32 6.16 -5.27
C TRP A 138 11.96 6.32 -6.76
N VAL A 139 11.35 5.29 -7.34
CA VAL A 139 10.92 5.26 -8.74
C VAL A 139 9.54 4.64 -8.83
N GLY A 140 8.60 5.34 -9.45
CA GLY A 140 7.22 4.91 -9.66
C GLY A 140 7.10 3.80 -10.70
N ILE A 141 5.99 3.07 -10.63
CA ILE A 141 5.64 2.01 -11.58
C ILE A 141 4.30 2.28 -12.28
N ASP A 142 3.29 2.74 -11.55
CA ASP A 142 1.98 3.10 -12.07
C ASP A 142 1.29 4.15 -11.19
N ALA A 143 0.08 4.56 -11.58
CA ALA A 143 -0.81 5.37 -10.78
C ALA A 143 -2.12 4.63 -10.55
N TRP A 144 -2.64 4.72 -9.31
CA TRP A 144 -3.98 4.23 -8.98
C TRP A 144 -4.82 5.33 -8.37
N GLU A 145 -6.14 5.23 -8.54
CA GLU A 145 -7.07 6.30 -8.21
C GLU A 145 -8.32 5.79 -7.49
N THR A 146 -8.99 6.71 -6.79
CA THR A 146 -10.29 6.46 -6.15
C THR A 146 -11.36 6.11 -7.19
N ALA A 147 -12.06 5.02 -6.94
CA ALA A 147 -13.31 4.67 -7.59
C ALA A 147 -14.24 4.02 -6.56
N TRP A 148 -15.48 3.77 -6.90
CA TRP A 148 -16.35 2.94 -6.09
C TRP A 148 -17.12 1.94 -6.93
N VAL A 149 -17.42 0.80 -6.33
CA VAL A 149 -18.34 -0.18 -6.90
C VAL A 149 -19.72 0.01 -6.29
N VAL A 150 -20.74 -0.05 -7.12
CA VAL A 150 -22.15 0.05 -6.72
C VAL A 150 -22.86 -1.27 -6.98
N ASN A 151 -23.42 -1.88 -5.93
CA ASN A 151 -24.28 -3.04 -6.08
C ASN A 151 -25.72 -2.57 -6.28
N LYS A 152 -26.17 -2.64 -7.54
CA LYS A 152 -27.50 -2.15 -7.95
C LYS A 152 -28.66 -2.94 -7.36
N GLU A 153 -28.46 -4.23 -7.07
CA GLU A 153 -29.48 -5.06 -6.44
C GLU A 153 -29.68 -4.68 -4.97
N VAL A 154 -28.59 -4.42 -4.25
CA VAL A 154 -28.65 -3.92 -2.86
C VAL A 154 -29.37 -2.58 -2.81
N LEU A 155 -28.98 -1.63 -3.66
CA LEU A 155 -29.64 -0.31 -3.73
C LEU A 155 -31.12 -0.46 -4.05
N LYS A 156 -31.48 -1.25 -5.06
CA LYS A 156 -32.87 -1.50 -5.46
C LYS A 156 -33.69 -2.15 -4.34
N SER A 157 -33.11 -3.03 -3.53
CA SER A 157 -33.76 -3.63 -2.36
C SER A 157 -34.17 -2.58 -1.31
N LYS A 158 -33.50 -1.41 -1.33
CA LYS A 158 -33.81 -0.25 -0.47
C LYS A 158 -34.67 0.81 -1.18
N GLY A 159 -35.17 0.52 -2.39
CA GLY A 159 -35.97 1.45 -3.18
C GLY A 159 -35.17 2.54 -3.86
N ILE A 160 -33.87 2.31 -4.07
CA ILE A 160 -32.94 3.27 -4.73
C ILE A 160 -32.61 2.73 -6.12
N ASP A 161 -33.02 3.46 -7.16
CA ASP A 161 -32.80 3.10 -8.56
C ASP A 161 -31.68 3.93 -9.23
N THR A 162 -31.01 4.80 -8.46
CA THR A 162 -29.97 5.70 -8.98
C THR A 162 -28.58 5.27 -8.53
N VAL A 163 -27.63 5.27 -9.45
CA VAL A 163 -26.20 5.08 -9.20
C VAL A 163 -25.57 6.45 -8.92
N PRO A 164 -24.83 6.63 -7.80
CA PRO A 164 -24.12 7.89 -7.54
C PRO A 164 -22.90 8.00 -8.45
N THR A 165 -22.75 9.12 -9.17
CA THR A 165 -21.64 9.38 -10.11
C THR A 165 -20.69 10.48 -9.64
N SER A 166 -21.04 11.18 -8.57
CA SER A 166 -20.26 12.29 -8.02
C SER A 166 -20.02 12.12 -6.51
N TYR A 167 -18.98 12.77 -6.00
CA TYR A 167 -18.79 12.86 -4.55
C TYR A 167 -20.00 13.49 -3.86
N LYS A 168 -20.64 14.47 -4.52
CA LYS A 168 -21.84 15.10 -3.99
C LYS A 168 -23.01 14.12 -3.85
N ASP A 169 -23.19 13.20 -4.78
CA ASP A 169 -24.27 12.23 -4.74
C ASP A 169 -24.13 11.29 -3.53
N LEU A 170 -22.90 10.95 -3.13
CA LEU A 170 -22.63 10.11 -1.95
C LEU A 170 -23.14 10.73 -0.64
N LEU A 171 -23.41 12.04 -0.61
CA LEU A 171 -23.94 12.74 0.56
C LEU A 171 -25.47 12.61 0.70
N ASP A 172 -26.18 12.08 -0.31
CA ASP A 172 -27.65 11.93 -0.23
C ASP A 172 -28.00 10.97 0.94
N PRO A 173 -28.86 11.41 1.88
CA PRO A 173 -29.29 10.60 3.02
C PRO A 173 -29.93 9.24 2.67
N LYS A 174 -30.35 9.05 1.41
CA LYS A 174 -30.86 7.75 0.95
C LYS A 174 -29.80 6.63 1.03
N TYR A 175 -28.50 6.99 1.03
CA TYR A 175 -27.37 6.06 1.15
C TYR A 175 -26.93 5.80 2.60
N ALA A 176 -27.65 6.33 3.60
CA ALA A 176 -27.28 6.18 5.02
C ALA A 176 -27.07 4.70 5.41
N GLY A 177 -25.85 4.36 5.87
CA GLY A 177 -25.47 3.00 6.26
C GLY A 177 -25.25 2.04 5.08
N LEU A 178 -25.22 2.53 3.83
CA LEU A 178 -24.99 1.73 2.62
C LEU A 178 -23.60 1.89 2.03
N ILE A 179 -22.83 2.87 2.51
CA ILE A 179 -21.47 3.15 2.02
C ILE A 179 -20.46 2.52 2.96
N VAL A 180 -19.43 1.90 2.38
CA VAL A 180 -18.23 1.45 3.09
C VAL A 180 -16.99 2.04 2.40
N MET A 181 -15.96 2.31 3.19
CA MET A 181 -14.75 3.00 2.74
C MET A 181 -13.52 2.46 3.45
N PRO A 182 -12.31 2.50 2.82
CA PRO A 182 -11.09 2.13 3.50
C PRO A 182 -10.70 3.16 4.58
N ASN A 183 -10.15 2.67 5.70
CA ASN A 183 -9.59 3.52 6.74
C ASN A 183 -8.23 4.10 6.28
N PRO A 184 -8.02 5.42 6.25
CA PRO A 184 -6.79 6.04 5.76
C PRO A 184 -5.55 5.72 6.60
N ALA A 185 -5.71 5.36 7.87
CA ALA A 185 -4.57 5.01 8.73
C ALA A 185 -3.92 3.67 8.34
N SER A 186 -4.72 2.71 7.82
CA SER A 186 -4.23 1.39 7.41
C SER A 186 -4.13 1.24 5.90
N SER A 187 -4.96 1.94 5.12
CA SER A 187 -5.08 1.80 3.67
C SER A 187 -4.56 3.02 2.91
N GLY A 188 -3.68 2.79 1.93
CA GLY A 188 -3.27 3.83 0.97
C GLY A 188 -4.44 4.37 0.17
N THR A 189 -5.36 3.49 -0.26
CA THR A 189 -6.59 3.90 -0.96
C THR A 189 -7.46 4.80 -0.09
N GLY A 190 -7.58 4.52 1.21
CA GLY A 190 -8.28 5.41 2.13
C GLY A 190 -7.60 6.78 2.22
N LEU A 191 -6.26 6.80 2.31
CA LEU A 191 -5.52 8.05 2.43
C LEU A 191 -5.55 8.87 1.13
N LEU A 192 -5.37 8.25 -0.04
CA LEU A 192 -5.45 8.98 -1.31
C LEU A 192 -6.85 9.54 -1.56
N THR A 193 -7.91 8.84 -1.13
CA THR A 193 -9.29 9.33 -1.22
C THR A 193 -9.47 10.58 -0.35
N VAL A 194 -8.98 10.55 0.90
CA VAL A 194 -9.03 11.71 1.80
C VAL A 194 -8.21 12.88 1.24
N ASN A 195 -6.98 12.64 0.82
CA ASN A 195 -6.12 13.66 0.22
C ASN A 195 -6.73 14.26 -1.06
N GLY A 196 -7.36 13.43 -1.90
CA GLY A 196 -8.08 13.88 -3.09
C GLY A 196 -9.25 14.81 -2.74
N ILE A 197 -10.05 14.46 -1.74
CA ILE A 197 -11.15 15.29 -1.25
C ILE A 197 -10.64 16.62 -0.68
N LEU A 198 -9.58 16.59 0.13
CA LEU A 198 -8.97 17.80 0.68
C LEU A 198 -8.35 18.67 -0.43
N SER A 199 -7.72 18.08 -1.45
CA SER A 199 -7.21 18.81 -2.61
C SER A 199 -8.33 19.44 -3.44
N LEU A 200 -9.42 18.70 -3.68
CA LEU A 200 -10.54 19.14 -4.51
C LEU A 200 -11.32 20.29 -3.88
N TYR A 201 -11.60 20.23 -2.59
CA TYR A 201 -12.46 21.20 -1.90
C TYR A 201 -11.68 22.20 -1.02
N GLY A 202 -10.38 21.97 -0.77
CA GLY A 202 -9.61 22.66 0.24
C GLY A 202 -9.83 22.08 1.64
N GLU A 203 -8.96 22.43 2.58
CA GLU A 203 -8.91 21.78 3.90
C GLU A 203 -10.26 21.90 4.67
N GLU A 204 -10.80 23.11 4.84
CA GLU A 204 -12.03 23.33 5.62
C GLU A 204 -13.23 22.63 4.99
N ALA A 205 -13.52 22.91 3.71
CA ALA A 205 -14.67 22.33 3.02
C ALA A 205 -14.51 20.82 2.76
N GLY A 206 -13.26 20.32 2.61
CA GLY A 206 -12.97 18.90 2.50
C GLY A 206 -13.33 18.14 3.78
N TRP A 207 -12.99 18.68 4.94
CA TRP A 207 -13.40 18.08 6.22
C TRP A 207 -14.91 18.18 6.45
N GLU A 208 -15.57 19.28 6.04
CA GLU A 208 -17.03 19.38 6.07
C GLU A 208 -17.70 18.33 5.17
N TYR A 209 -17.13 18.07 3.99
CA TYR A 209 -17.58 17.01 3.10
C TYR A 209 -17.45 15.63 3.76
N LEU A 210 -16.28 15.33 4.39
CA LEU A 210 -16.04 14.06 5.08
C LEU A 210 -16.97 13.86 6.28
N ASP A 211 -17.27 14.92 7.05
CA ASP A 211 -18.27 14.91 8.12
C ASP A 211 -19.69 14.62 7.61
N ALA A 212 -20.00 15.07 6.39
CA ALA A 212 -21.28 14.78 5.76
C ALA A 212 -21.32 13.34 5.21
N LEU A 213 -20.23 12.87 4.59
CA LEU A 213 -20.09 11.51 4.06
C LEU A 213 -20.17 10.48 5.18
N ASP A 214 -19.53 10.75 6.33
CA ASP A 214 -19.55 9.85 7.50
C ASP A 214 -20.97 9.45 7.92
N LYS A 215 -21.96 10.33 7.75
CA LYS A 215 -23.36 10.01 8.10
C LYS A 215 -23.92 8.86 7.28
N ASN A 216 -23.38 8.66 6.06
CA ASN A 216 -23.80 7.61 5.14
C ASN A 216 -22.88 6.38 5.21
N VAL A 217 -21.66 6.51 5.77
CA VAL A 217 -20.71 5.41 5.93
C VAL A 217 -21.14 4.49 7.08
N ALA A 218 -21.21 3.19 6.79
CA ALA A 218 -21.49 2.13 7.76
C ALA A 218 -20.23 1.75 8.56
N VAL A 219 -19.10 1.57 7.88
CA VAL A 219 -17.84 1.13 8.48
C VAL A 219 -16.64 1.55 7.63
N TYR A 220 -15.53 1.85 8.29
CA TYR A 220 -14.21 2.06 7.68
C TYR A 220 -13.38 0.79 7.81
N MET A 221 -13.01 0.18 6.68
CA MET A 221 -12.33 -1.12 6.61
C MET A 221 -10.81 -0.97 6.52
N HIS A 222 -10.05 -1.99 6.98
CA HIS A 222 -8.59 -1.88 7.04
C HIS A 222 -7.89 -1.97 5.67
N SER A 223 -8.44 -2.71 4.73
CA SER A 223 -7.87 -2.93 3.39
C SER A 223 -8.50 -1.99 2.36
N GLY A 224 -7.72 -1.56 1.36
CA GLY A 224 -8.21 -0.75 0.24
C GLY A 224 -9.18 -1.48 -0.67
N SER A 225 -9.02 -2.79 -0.85
CA SER A 225 -9.87 -3.63 -1.70
C SER A 225 -11.10 -4.20 -0.99
N GLN A 226 -11.10 -4.26 0.35
CA GLN A 226 -12.19 -4.87 1.11
C GLN A 226 -13.56 -4.22 0.89
N PRO A 227 -13.72 -2.88 0.89
CA PRO A 227 -15.02 -2.26 0.63
C PRO A 227 -15.65 -2.70 -0.69
N ALA A 228 -14.85 -2.80 -1.75
CA ALA A 228 -15.34 -3.28 -3.05
C ALA A 228 -15.74 -4.76 -3.00
N LYS A 229 -14.94 -5.61 -2.34
CA LYS A 229 -15.23 -7.05 -2.17
C LYS A 229 -16.55 -7.29 -1.43
N GLU A 230 -16.76 -6.60 -0.30
CA GLU A 230 -17.99 -6.71 0.50
C GLU A 230 -19.21 -6.20 -0.26
N THR A 231 -19.05 -5.11 -1.04
CA THR A 231 -20.12 -4.57 -1.87
C THR A 231 -20.44 -5.52 -3.04
N ALA A 232 -19.44 -6.07 -3.70
CA ALA A 232 -19.64 -7.06 -4.76
C ALA A 232 -20.34 -8.33 -4.25
N ALA A 233 -20.05 -8.73 -2.99
CA ALA A 233 -20.71 -9.84 -2.31
C ALA A 233 -22.17 -9.53 -1.89
N GLY A 234 -22.63 -8.28 -1.99
CA GLY A 234 -23.99 -7.87 -1.67
C GLY A 234 -24.23 -7.47 -0.21
N GLU A 235 -23.17 -7.28 0.58
CA GLU A 235 -23.29 -6.85 1.98
C GLU A 235 -23.59 -5.34 2.09
N TYR A 236 -23.08 -4.53 1.13
CA TYR A 236 -23.28 -3.09 1.10
C TYR A 236 -23.70 -2.60 -0.29
N GLY A 237 -24.23 -1.37 -0.35
CA GLY A 237 -24.69 -0.78 -1.59
C GLY A 237 -23.56 -0.12 -2.39
N ILE A 238 -22.59 0.50 -1.71
CA ILE A 238 -21.53 1.30 -2.33
C ILE A 238 -20.22 1.05 -1.57
N GLY A 239 -19.19 0.60 -2.30
CA GLY A 239 -17.86 0.36 -1.75
C GLY A 239 -16.84 1.30 -2.37
N ILE A 240 -16.38 2.31 -1.64
CA ILE A 240 -15.27 3.16 -2.07
C ILE A 240 -13.99 2.34 -2.02
N SER A 241 -13.24 2.32 -3.14
CA SER A 241 -12.03 1.52 -3.32
C SER A 241 -11.16 2.18 -4.40
N PHE A 242 -10.53 1.41 -5.24
CA PHE A 242 -9.68 1.89 -6.35
C PHE A 242 -10.08 1.26 -7.68
N GLY A 243 -9.75 1.96 -8.78
CA GLY A 243 -10.25 1.67 -10.13
C GLY A 243 -10.10 0.23 -10.54
N TYR A 244 -8.88 -0.32 -10.54
CA TYR A 244 -8.61 -1.71 -10.89
C TYR A 244 -9.52 -2.69 -10.14
N ARG A 245 -9.64 -2.56 -8.81
CA ARG A 245 -10.46 -3.47 -8.00
C ARG A 245 -11.95 -3.32 -8.27
N CYS A 246 -12.43 -2.10 -8.46
CA CYS A 246 -13.82 -1.85 -8.76
C CYS A 246 -14.22 -2.43 -10.11
N LEU A 247 -13.38 -2.25 -11.13
CA LEU A 247 -13.61 -2.79 -12.48
C LEU A 247 -13.59 -4.32 -12.50
N THR A 248 -12.54 -4.93 -11.92
CA THR A 248 -12.40 -6.39 -11.87
C THR A 248 -13.62 -7.05 -11.20
N LEU A 249 -14.08 -6.51 -10.07
CA LEU A 249 -15.24 -7.07 -9.37
C LEU A 249 -16.55 -6.81 -10.10
N ALA A 250 -16.71 -5.66 -10.76
CA ALA A 250 -17.89 -5.38 -11.56
C ALA A 250 -17.98 -6.33 -12.76
N GLU A 251 -16.84 -6.67 -13.37
CA GLU A 251 -16.78 -7.67 -14.45
C GLU A 251 -17.09 -9.08 -13.92
N GLU A 252 -16.45 -9.50 -12.82
CA GLU A 252 -16.63 -10.84 -12.23
C GLU A 252 -18.08 -11.11 -11.82
N VAL A 253 -18.75 -10.12 -11.21
CA VAL A 253 -20.15 -10.24 -10.73
C VAL A 253 -21.15 -10.02 -11.86
N GLY A 254 -20.79 -9.21 -12.83
CA GLY A 254 -21.61 -8.83 -13.99
C GLY A 254 -22.19 -7.42 -13.85
N SER A 255 -22.15 -6.69 -14.96
CA SER A 255 -22.57 -5.29 -15.05
C SER A 255 -24.06 -5.04 -14.74
N ASP A 256 -24.89 -6.07 -14.79
CA ASP A 256 -26.32 -5.97 -14.37
C ASP A 256 -26.45 -5.82 -12.86
N ILE A 257 -25.49 -6.33 -12.08
CA ILE A 257 -25.49 -6.37 -10.63
C ILE A 257 -24.58 -5.29 -10.07
N CYS A 258 -23.30 -5.26 -10.51
CA CYS A 258 -22.29 -4.31 -10.02
C CYS A 258 -21.84 -3.38 -11.14
N GLU A 259 -21.57 -2.13 -10.76
CA GLU A 259 -21.06 -1.09 -11.65
C GLU A 259 -19.89 -0.38 -10.97
N ALA A 260 -18.76 -0.27 -11.69
CA ALA A 260 -17.62 0.55 -11.26
C ALA A 260 -17.85 1.99 -11.70
N VAL A 261 -17.61 2.92 -10.79
CA VAL A 261 -17.84 4.35 -11.00
C VAL A 261 -16.60 5.15 -10.63
N PHE A 262 -16.14 6.00 -11.55
CA PHE A 262 -15.14 7.02 -11.29
C PHE A 262 -15.86 8.36 -11.04
N PRO A 263 -15.46 9.14 -10.00
CA PRO A 263 -16.14 10.40 -9.66
C PRO A 263 -16.05 11.43 -10.80
N GLU A 264 -17.18 12.08 -11.10
CA GLU A 264 -17.26 13.11 -12.15
C GLU A 264 -16.35 14.31 -11.89
N GLU A 265 -16.08 14.64 -10.61
CA GLU A 265 -15.22 15.74 -10.20
C GLU A 265 -13.71 15.41 -10.34
N GLY A 266 -13.39 14.16 -10.58
CA GLY A 266 -12.03 13.61 -10.64
C GLY A 266 -11.70 12.74 -9.45
N SER A 267 -10.87 11.74 -9.69
CA SER A 267 -10.41 10.79 -8.67
C SER A 267 -9.19 11.30 -7.91
N GLY A 268 -9.21 11.18 -6.58
CA GLY A 268 -7.96 11.25 -5.80
C GLY A 268 -7.04 10.11 -6.24
N TRP A 269 -5.74 10.35 -6.31
CA TRP A 269 -4.78 9.38 -6.83
C TRP A 269 -3.43 9.47 -6.13
N ASP A 270 -2.63 8.42 -6.28
CA ASP A 270 -1.23 8.33 -5.87
C ASP A 270 -0.49 7.43 -6.87
N MET A 271 0.81 7.30 -6.73
CA MET A 271 1.64 6.41 -7.53
C MET A 271 2.09 5.22 -6.68
N GLU A 272 2.07 4.02 -7.25
CA GLU A 272 2.84 2.90 -6.71
C GLU A 272 4.30 3.08 -7.11
N ALA A 273 5.21 2.86 -6.18
CA ALA A 273 6.62 3.13 -6.38
C ALA A 273 7.53 2.17 -5.62
N ASN A 274 8.78 2.10 -6.05
CA ASN A 274 9.81 1.22 -5.53
C ASN A 274 10.93 2.02 -4.89
N ALA A 275 11.57 1.45 -3.87
CA ALA A 275 12.71 2.05 -3.21
C ALA A 275 13.67 1.00 -2.65
N LEU A 276 14.96 1.36 -2.58
CA LEU A 276 15.99 0.64 -1.86
C LEU A 276 15.98 1.09 -0.39
N ILE A 277 15.90 0.16 0.54
CA ILE A 277 15.95 0.48 1.96
C ILE A 277 17.39 0.66 2.39
N LYS A 278 17.68 1.80 3.04
CA LYS A 278 19.01 2.11 3.57
C LYS A 278 19.33 1.28 4.79
N LYS A 279 20.36 0.44 4.69
CA LYS A 279 20.86 -0.39 5.80
C LYS A 279 22.29 -0.83 5.57
N ASP A 280 22.95 -1.30 6.64
CA ASP A 280 24.25 -1.94 6.52
C ASP A 280 24.12 -3.29 5.80
N GLY A 281 25.09 -3.60 4.93
CA GLY A 281 25.10 -4.87 4.19
C GLY A 281 24.07 -4.91 3.04
N GLU A 282 23.93 -3.81 2.30
CA GLU A 282 23.16 -3.75 1.07
C GLU A 282 23.54 -4.88 0.11
N LYS A 283 22.52 -5.52 -0.48
CA LYS A 283 22.72 -6.69 -1.35
C LYS A 283 22.59 -6.31 -2.82
N GLU A 284 23.49 -6.82 -3.66
CA GLU A 284 23.41 -6.62 -5.11
C GLU A 284 22.10 -7.14 -5.71
N ILE A 285 21.49 -8.17 -5.11
CA ILE A 285 20.20 -8.69 -5.56
C ILE A 285 19.05 -7.67 -5.37
N SER A 286 19.18 -6.74 -4.42
CA SER A 286 18.21 -5.67 -4.21
C SER A 286 18.18 -4.71 -5.40
N LYS A 287 19.36 -4.33 -5.91
CA LYS A 287 19.49 -3.50 -7.11
C LYS A 287 18.95 -4.24 -8.34
N LYS A 288 19.36 -5.50 -8.51
CA LYS A 288 18.86 -6.34 -9.59
C LYS A 288 17.32 -6.48 -9.59
N PHE A 289 16.71 -6.56 -8.42
CA PHE A 289 15.26 -6.57 -8.29
C PHE A 289 14.64 -5.23 -8.73
N LEU A 290 15.23 -4.11 -8.34
CA LEU A 290 14.76 -2.78 -8.71
C LEU A 290 14.92 -2.49 -10.21
N ASP A 291 16.02 -2.97 -10.84
CA ASP A 291 16.21 -2.90 -12.29
C ASP A 291 15.10 -3.68 -13.03
N TRP A 292 14.81 -4.90 -12.58
CA TRP A 292 13.71 -5.69 -13.11
C TRP A 292 12.35 -4.99 -12.90
N ALA A 293 12.12 -4.42 -11.71
CA ALA A 293 10.84 -3.84 -11.31
C ALA A 293 10.43 -2.59 -12.13
N ILE A 294 11.33 -2.03 -12.95
CA ILE A 294 11.02 -0.96 -13.92
C ILE A 294 11.37 -1.33 -15.35
N SER A 295 11.72 -2.59 -15.63
CA SER A 295 12.04 -3.04 -16.99
C SER A 295 10.83 -2.95 -17.93
N GLU A 296 11.08 -2.90 -19.23
CA GLU A 296 10.01 -2.79 -20.24
C GLU A 296 8.97 -3.92 -20.13
N ASN A 297 9.42 -5.15 -19.82
CA ASN A 297 8.51 -6.29 -19.72
C ASN A 297 7.55 -6.16 -18.55
N ILE A 298 8.05 -5.79 -17.37
CA ILE A 298 7.19 -5.65 -16.19
C ILE A 298 6.29 -4.41 -16.28
N MET A 299 6.75 -3.31 -16.93
CA MET A 299 5.90 -2.15 -17.18
C MET A 299 4.69 -2.51 -18.06
N LYS A 300 4.85 -3.40 -19.04
CA LYS A 300 3.73 -3.94 -19.82
C LYS A 300 2.76 -4.74 -18.95
N LYS A 301 3.28 -5.45 -17.96
CA LYS A 301 2.46 -6.21 -17.01
C LYS A 301 1.66 -5.27 -16.07
N TYR A 302 2.25 -4.18 -15.59
CA TYR A 302 1.51 -3.18 -14.83
C TYR A 302 0.40 -2.55 -15.67
N ALA A 303 0.67 -2.28 -16.96
CA ALA A 303 -0.31 -1.72 -17.89
C ALA A 303 -1.52 -2.64 -18.18
N GLU A 304 -1.44 -3.93 -17.88
CA GLU A 304 -2.60 -4.83 -17.94
C GLU A 304 -3.66 -4.49 -16.87
N ASN A 305 -3.25 -3.85 -15.77
CA ASN A 305 -4.10 -3.52 -14.63
C ASN A 305 -4.35 -2.02 -14.47
N TYR A 306 -3.38 -1.18 -14.85
CA TYR A 306 -3.41 0.26 -14.64
C TYR A 306 -3.25 1.01 -15.97
N PRO A 307 -4.15 1.97 -16.27
CA PRO A 307 -4.11 2.71 -17.53
C PRO A 307 -2.93 3.67 -17.63
N ILE A 308 -2.38 4.09 -16.48
CA ILE A 308 -1.25 5.02 -16.38
C ILE A 308 -0.11 4.28 -15.69
N VAL A 309 0.96 4.02 -16.44
CA VAL A 309 2.21 3.47 -15.91
C VAL A 309 3.32 4.50 -15.96
N ALA A 310 4.41 4.27 -15.26
CA ALA A 310 5.48 5.26 -15.11
C ALA A 310 6.20 5.65 -16.42
N THR A 311 5.97 4.90 -17.50
CA THR A 311 6.45 5.20 -18.86
C THR A 311 5.42 5.95 -19.71
N GLY A 312 4.18 6.12 -19.24
CA GLY A 312 3.11 6.84 -19.94
C GLY A 312 1.75 6.15 -19.83
N VAL A 313 0.80 6.60 -20.65
CA VAL A 313 -0.49 5.92 -20.80
C VAL A 313 -0.29 4.67 -21.65
N GLY A 314 -0.85 3.55 -21.22
CA GLY A 314 -0.79 2.28 -21.97
C GLY A 314 -1.43 2.41 -23.36
N GLU A 315 -0.90 1.66 -24.33
CA GLU A 315 -1.49 1.60 -25.70
C GLU A 315 -2.84 0.88 -25.68
N ASP A 316 -2.92 -0.22 -24.95
CA ASP A 316 -4.14 -1.01 -24.73
C ASP A 316 -4.64 -0.76 -23.29
N LEU A 317 -5.63 0.11 -23.15
CA LEU A 317 -6.20 0.44 -21.83
C LEU A 317 -7.01 -0.74 -21.29
N PRO A 318 -6.94 -1.03 -19.98
CA PRO A 318 -7.81 -2.03 -19.37
C PRO A 318 -9.30 -1.65 -19.57
N GLU A 319 -10.15 -2.65 -19.76
CA GLU A 319 -11.58 -2.44 -20.01
C GLU A 319 -12.24 -1.65 -18.86
N GLY A 320 -13.10 -0.69 -19.22
CA GLY A 320 -13.83 0.13 -18.28
C GLY A 320 -13.16 1.46 -17.91
N TYR A 321 -11.88 1.64 -18.24
CA TYR A 321 -11.24 2.96 -18.10
C TYR A 321 -11.61 3.90 -19.26
N SER A 322 -11.55 5.19 -18.98
CA SER A 322 -11.71 6.23 -20.01
C SER A 322 -10.59 6.14 -21.06
N SER A 323 -10.89 6.56 -22.29
CA SER A 323 -9.88 6.72 -23.33
C SER A 323 -8.79 7.77 -23.01
N ASN A 324 -9.06 8.62 -22.03
CA ASN A 324 -8.10 9.59 -21.49
C ASN A 324 -8.08 9.52 -19.96
N PRO A 325 -7.39 8.52 -19.38
CA PRO A 325 -7.42 8.26 -17.94
C PRO A 325 -6.82 9.39 -17.10
N ILE A 326 -5.91 10.20 -17.66
CA ILE A 326 -5.32 11.34 -16.97
C ILE A 326 -6.39 12.40 -16.64
N ASP A 327 -7.36 12.64 -17.53
CA ASP A 327 -8.44 13.62 -17.31
C ASP A 327 -9.41 13.18 -16.21
N GLN A 328 -9.35 11.92 -15.77
CA GLN A 328 -10.15 11.41 -14.65
C GLN A 328 -9.49 11.68 -13.28
N LEU A 329 -8.24 12.10 -13.25
CA LEU A 329 -7.50 12.37 -12.02
C LEU A 329 -7.74 13.82 -11.56
N ILE A 330 -7.80 14.04 -10.25
CA ILE A 330 -7.73 15.39 -9.69
C ILE A 330 -6.37 15.96 -10.07
N PRO A 331 -6.33 17.10 -10.79
CA PRO A 331 -5.07 17.71 -11.18
C PRO A 331 -4.32 18.25 -9.95
N ASP A 332 -3.00 18.41 -10.10
CA ASP A 332 -2.14 19.17 -9.18
C ASP A 332 -2.18 18.70 -7.71
N ILE A 333 -2.34 17.38 -7.44
CA ILE A 333 -2.13 16.82 -6.10
C ILE A 333 -0.64 16.96 -5.74
N ASP A 334 -0.34 17.71 -4.67
CA ASP A 334 1.01 17.83 -4.12
C ASP A 334 1.33 16.65 -3.18
N PHE A 335 2.02 15.62 -3.71
CA PHE A 335 2.39 14.44 -2.93
C PHE A 335 3.39 14.76 -1.81
N ALA A 336 4.23 15.79 -1.97
CA ALA A 336 5.17 16.19 -0.93
C ALA A 336 4.45 16.86 0.24
N GLU A 337 3.45 17.71 -0.05
CA GLU A 337 2.57 18.29 0.95
C GLU A 337 1.71 17.22 1.63
N ALA A 338 1.13 16.29 0.84
CA ALA A 338 0.37 15.15 1.38
C ALA A 338 1.20 14.29 2.33
N ALA A 339 2.46 14.00 1.99
CA ALA A 339 3.39 13.29 2.86
C ALA A 339 3.72 14.06 4.14
N ALA A 340 4.01 15.36 4.03
CA ALA A 340 4.32 16.22 5.16
C ALA A 340 3.14 16.36 6.15
N ASN A 341 1.91 16.38 5.63
CA ASN A 341 0.68 16.54 6.41
C ASN A 341 0.08 15.20 6.87
N ARG A 342 0.66 14.06 6.49
CA ARG A 342 0.10 12.72 6.73
C ARG A 342 -0.34 12.49 8.17
N GLU A 343 0.53 12.74 9.15
CA GLU A 343 0.23 12.51 10.57
C GLU A 343 -0.90 13.43 11.06
N THR A 344 -0.95 14.68 10.59
CA THR A 344 -2.01 15.63 10.91
C THR A 344 -3.35 15.16 10.36
N VAL A 345 -3.39 14.72 9.09
CA VAL A 345 -4.60 14.19 8.46
C VAL A 345 -5.09 12.94 9.16
N LEU A 346 -4.20 11.99 9.50
CA LEU A 346 -4.56 10.76 10.19
C LEU A 346 -5.05 11.02 11.62
N SER A 347 -4.46 11.99 12.35
CA SER A 347 -4.92 12.38 13.68
C SER A 347 -6.33 12.99 13.63
N GLN A 348 -6.56 13.93 12.72
CA GLN A 348 -7.87 14.55 12.52
C GLN A 348 -8.93 13.52 12.10
N TRP A 349 -8.56 12.57 11.23
CA TRP A 349 -9.42 11.47 10.84
C TRP A 349 -9.83 10.61 12.04
N SER A 350 -8.84 10.16 12.82
CA SER A 350 -9.08 9.31 13.98
C SER A 350 -9.99 9.98 15.01
N GLU A 351 -9.74 11.25 15.31
CA GLU A 351 -10.56 12.02 16.25
C GLU A 351 -12.04 12.12 15.80
N ARG A 352 -12.30 12.15 14.48
CA ARG A 352 -13.66 12.33 13.94
C ARG A 352 -14.39 11.01 13.73
N TYR A 353 -13.71 9.97 13.19
CA TYR A 353 -14.38 8.83 12.56
C TYR A 353 -13.96 7.45 13.08
N ASP A 354 -12.96 7.34 13.97
CA ASP A 354 -12.42 6.05 14.41
C ASP A 354 -13.47 5.15 15.10
N ALA A 355 -14.54 5.75 15.62
CA ALA A 355 -15.66 5.02 16.21
C ALA A 355 -16.37 4.05 15.23
N LYS A 356 -16.25 4.28 13.90
CA LYS A 356 -16.78 3.42 12.85
C LYS A 356 -15.71 2.54 12.19
N SER A 357 -14.47 2.55 12.67
CA SER A 357 -13.43 1.66 12.16
C SER A 357 -13.74 0.21 12.48
N ALA A 358 -13.50 -0.67 11.51
CA ALA A 358 -13.60 -2.11 11.72
C ALA A 358 -12.71 -2.56 12.88
N ALA A 359 -13.12 -3.60 13.59
CA ALA A 359 -12.28 -4.18 14.62
C ALA A 359 -10.97 -4.70 14.00
N LYS A 360 -9.86 -4.51 14.68
CA LYS A 360 -8.57 -5.11 14.25
C LYS A 360 -8.70 -6.63 14.42
N GLU A 361 -8.47 -7.38 13.35
CA GLU A 361 -8.42 -8.83 13.37
C GLU A 361 -7.19 -9.36 14.12
#